data_208c13963edbff7bf988a79eae347f6c
#
_entry.id   208c13963edbff7bf988a79eae347f6c
#
_cell.length_a   1.000
_cell.length_b   1.000
_cell.length_c   1.000
_cell.angle_alpha   90.00
_cell.angle_beta   90.00
_cell.angle_gamma   90.00
#
_symmetry.space_group_name_H-M   'P 1'
#
loop_
_entity.id
_entity.type
_entity.pdbx_description
1 polymer ?
#
loop_
_entity_poly.entity_id
_entity_poly.type
_entity_poly.pdbx_seq_one_letter_code
_entity_poly.pdbx_strand_id
1 'polypeptide(L)'
;MRVINQGQNGLTYAIGGRAERTNIEVVRAICRILDELVPSSEGPYERLMKFVSDRLGHDWRYAIDSSFIEESLDWQQQHSFEQGLRETVEWYLDNQDWVEHVQTGAYREWLEKNYVNR
;
A
#
# COMPACT_ATOMS: atom_id res chain seq x y z
N MET A 1 6.50 -16.86 -1.12
CA MET A 1 7.05 -18.18 -1.55
C MET A 1 6.89 -19.30 -0.50
N ARG A 2 6.93 -19.04 0.84
CA ARG A 2 6.79 -20.12 1.86
C ARG A 2 5.47 -20.89 1.75
N VAL A 3 4.34 -20.19 1.57
CA VAL A 3 3.02 -20.84 1.42
C VAL A 3 2.99 -21.79 0.21
N ILE A 4 3.58 -21.38 -0.93
CA ILE A 4 3.63 -22.22 -2.14
C ILE A 4 4.47 -23.48 -1.91
N ASN A 5 5.58 -23.36 -1.18
CA ASN A 5 6.53 -24.46 -1.01
C ASN A 5 6.22 -25.39 0.17
N GLN A 6 5.57 -24.86 1.22
CA GLN A 6 5.42 -25.54 2.52
C GLN A 6 3.99 -25.52 3.06
N GLY A 7 3.09 -24.73 2.44
CA GLY A 7 1.69 -24.62 2.86
C GLY A 7 0.92 -25.93 2.65
N GLN A 8 -0.04 -26.18 3.52
CA GLN A 8 -0.96 -27.31 3.38
C GLN A 8 -2.15 -26.91 2.51
N ASN A 9 -2.54 -27.78 1.59
CA ASN A 9 -3.70 -27.56 0.73
C ASN A 9 -4.99 -27.47 1.57
N GLY A 10 -5.82 -26.49 1.24
CA GLY A 10 -7.09 -26.25 1.93
C GLY A 10 -7.00 -25.36 3.16
N LEU A 11 -5.80 -24.95 3.61
CA LEU A 11 -5.64 -23.99 4.70
C LEU A 11 -5.54 -22.55 4.19
N THR A 12 -6.03 -21.63 5.01
CA THR A 12 -5.94 -20.18 4.76
C THR A 12 -4.80 -19.60 5.60
N TYR A 13 -3.92 -18.84 4.96
CA TYR A 13 -2.80 -18.16 5.61
C TYR A 13 -3.01 -16.63 5.54
N ALA A 14 -3.37 -16.03 6.66
CA ALA A 14 -3.47 -14.59 6.77
C ALA A 14 -2.07 -13.99 6.89
N ILE A 15 -1.78 -12.97 6.08
CA ILE A 15 -0.48 -12.29 6.04
C ILE A 15 -0.67 -10.84 6.42
N GLY A 16 0.01 -10.39 7.47
CA GLY A 16 -0.06 -9.02 7.96
C GLY A 16 1.21 -8.62 8.71
N GLY A 17 1.53 -7.34 8.68
CA GLY A 17 2.75 -6.79 9.28
C GLY A 17 2.59 -6.32 10.72
N ARG A 18 1.47 -6.60 11.40
CA ARG A 18 1.16 -6.12 12.77
C ARG A 18 1.42 -4.61 12.97
N ALA A 19 1.23 -3.85 11.91
CA ALA A 19 1.55 -2.42 11.86
C ALA A 19 0.27 -1.59 11.70
N GLU A 20 -0.62 -1.68 12.67
CA GLU A 20 -1.85 -0.90 12.68
C GLU A 20 -1.52 0.60 12.78
N ARG A 21 -2.08 1.39 11.88
CA ARG A 21 -1.93 2.84 11.82
C ARG A 21 -3.27 3.47 11.48
N THR A 22 -3.52 4.65 12.00
CA THR A 22 -4.64 5.48 11.56
C THR A 22 -4.33 6.08 10.18
N ASN A 23 -5.37 6.40 9.40
CA ASN A 23 -5.20 7.10 8.12
C ASN A 23 -4.34 8.37 8.26
N ILE A 24 -4.57 9.15 9.31
CA ILE A 24 -3.82 10.39 9.52
C ILE A 24 -2.33 10.13 9.78
N GLU A 25 -1.98 9.06 10.50
CA GLU A 25 -0.58 8.68 10.72
C GLU A 25 0.10 8.25 9.42
N VAL A 26 -0.60 7.48 8.57
CA VAL A 26 -0.09 7.07 7.25
C VAL A 26 0.13 8.29 6.37
N VAL A 27 -0.86 9.18 6.24
CA VAL A 27 -0.75 10.39 5.41
C VAL A 27 0.39 11.30 5.88
N ARG A 28 0.52 11.51 7.20
CA ARG A 28 1.63 12.29 7.75
C ARG A 28 2.99 11.64 7.52
N ALA A 29 3.06 10.31 7.59
CA ALA A 29 4.30 9.61 7.27
C ALA A 29 4.71 9.80 5.80
N ILE A 30 3.76 9.73 4.87
CA ILE A 30 3.98 10.02 3.45
C ILE A 30 4.46 11.46 3.26
N CYS A 31 3.78 12.45 3.88
CA CYS A 31 4.19 13.85 3.77
C CYS A 31 5.62 14.07 4.25
N ARG A 32 6.01 13.49 5.39
CA ARG A 32 7.38 13.60 5.91
C ARG A 32 8.41 12.98 4.98
N ILE A 33 8.13 11.81 4.42
CA ILE A 33 9.03 11.16 3.46
C ILE A 33 9.19 12.03 2.21
N LEU A 34 8.12 12.62 1.70
CA LEU A 34 8.17 13.54 0.56
C LEU A 34 8.94 14.83 0.88
N ASP A 35 8.76 15.39 2.10
CA ASP A 35 9.51 16.57 2.54
C ASP A 35 11.02 16.30 2.61
N GLU A 36 11.43 15.05 2.91
CA GLU A 36 12.83 14.63 2.89
C GLU A 36 13.38 14.38 1.49
N LEU A 37 12.62 13.70 0.62
CA LEU A 37 13.09 13.23 -0.70
C LEU A 37 12.99 14.31 -1.77
N VAL A 38 11.90 15.07 -1.79
CA VAL A 38 11.58 16.08 -2.79
C VAL A 38 10.94 17.31 -2.15
N PRO A 39 11.70 18.07 -1.34
CA PRO A 39 11.16 19.22 -0.61
C PRO A 39 10.52 20.23 -1.54
N SER A 40 9.30 20.69 -1.21
CA SER A 40 8.56 21.68 -1.98
C SER A 40 8.93 23.09 -1.57
N SER A 41 9.10 24.01 -2.54
CA SER A 41 9.29 25.44 -2.28
C SER A 41 8.07 26.12 -1.65
N GLU A 42 6.89 25.52 -1.73
CA GLU A 42 5.65 26.02 -1.15
C GLU A 42 5.45 25.65 0.32
N GLY A 43 6.38 24.90 0.91
CA GLY A 43 6.35 24.43 2.31
C GLY A 43 5.96 22.95 2.44
N PRO A 44 5.80 22.47 3.67
CA PRO A 44 5.58 21.03 3.97
C PRO A 44 4.38 20.46 3.23
N TYR A 45 4.49 19.18 2.81
CA TYR A 45 3.40 18.48 2.11
C TYR A 45 2.14 18.30 2.96
N GLU A 46 2.22 18.34 4.28
CA GLU A 46 1.05 18.31 5.17
C GLU A 46 0.03 19.44 4.85
N ARG A 47 0.44 20.56 4.23
CA ARG A 47 -0.48 21.63 3.79
C ARG A 47 -1.54 21.16 2.78
N LEU A 48 -1.28 20.07 2.06
CA LEU A 48 -2.20 19.51 1.08
C LEU A 48 -3.28 18.62 1.69
N MET A 49 -3.18 18.31 2.98
CA MET A 49 -4.15 17.47 3.68
C MET A 49 -5.50 18.19 3.77
N LYS A 50 -6.58 17.46 3.41
CA LYS A 50 -7.96 17.95 3.55
C LYS A 50 -8.78 16.90 4.27
N PHE A 51 -9.48 17.34 5.32
CA PHE A 51 -10.46 16.51 5.99
C PHE A 51 -11.78 16.54 5.21
N VAL A 52 -12.34 15.39 4.96
CA VAL A 52 -13.61 15.20 4.26
C VAL A 52 -14.54 14.35 5.11
N SER A 53 -15.86 14.42 4.83
CA SER A 53 -16.82 13.52 5.46
C SER A 53 -16.52 12.08 5.07
N ASP A 54 -16.60 11.19 6.04
CA ASP A 54 -16.37 9.77 5.80
C ASP A 54 -17.51 9.16 4.96
N ARG A 55 -17.18 8.11 4.20
CA ARG A 55 -18.21 7.38 3.44
C ARG A 55 -19.08 6.53 4.38
N LEU A 56 -20.33 6.35 4.02
CA LEU A 56 -21.24 5.47 4.76
C LEU A 56 -20.75 4.02 4.69
N GLY A 57 -20.73 3.34 5.84
CA GLY A 57 -20.29 1.94 5.93
C GLY A 57 -18.79 1.75 5.82
N HIS A 58 -17.98 2.78 6.08
CA HIS A 58 -16.54 2.65 6.13
C HIS A 58 -16.11 1.83 7.34
N ASP A 59 -15.23 0.85 7.11
CA ASP A 59 -14.69 0.05 8.19
C ASP A 59 -13.82 0.90 9.11
N TRP A 60 -14.08 0.78 10.40
CA TRP A 60 -13.36 1.55 11.42
C TRP A 60 -11.89 1.14 11.54
N ARG A 61 -11.59 -0.15 11.30
CA ARG A 61 -10.25 -0.71 11.54
C ARG A 61 -10.04 -1.96 10.69
N TYR A 62 -8.83 -2.07 10.18
CA TYR A 62 -8.31 -3.30 9.60
C TYR A 62 -7.18 -3.83 10.49
N ALA A 63 -7.28 -5.09 10.91
CA ALA A 63 -6.26 -5.80 11.65
C ALA A 63 -6.22 -7.24 11.16
N ILE A 64 -5.01 -7.75 10.92
CA ILE A 64 -4.78 -9.12 10.47
C ILE A 64 -3.92 -9.82 11.50
N ASP A 65 -4.41 -10.97 11.99
CA ASP A 65 -3.62 -11.86 12.82
C ASP A 65 -2.80 -12.81 11.93
N SER A 66 -1.49 -12.61 11.93
CA SER A 66 -0.53 -13.42 11.18
C SER A 66 0.11 -14.54 12.01
N SER A 67 -0.34 -14.79 13.22
CA SER A 67 0.26 -15.79 14.13
C SER A 67 0.33 -17.17 13.50
N PHE A 68 -0.72 -17.60 12.80
CA PHE A 68 -0.75 -18.92 12.18
C PHE A 68 0.33 -19.13 11.12
N ILE A 69 0.56 -18.17 10.24
CA ILE A 69 1.61 -18.29 9.22
C ILE A 69 3.01 -18.18 9.85
N GLU A 70 3.17 -17.34 10.86
CA GLU A 70 4.42 -17.19 11.60
C GLU A 70 4.83 -18.51 12.26
N GLU A 71 3.90 -19.15 12.98
CA GLU A 71 4.14 -20.41 13.70
C GLU A 71 4.27 -21.62 12.77
N SER A 72 3.38 -21.74 11.76
CA SER A 72 3.32 -22.94 10.92
C SER A 72 4.37 -22.97 9.82
N LEU A 73 4.79 -21.80 9.31
CA LEU A 73 5.72 -21.69 8.18
C LEU A 73 7.00 -20.91 8.53
N ASP A 74 7.23 -20.57 9.80
CA ASP A 74 8.35 -19.72 10.23
C ASP A 74 8.48 -18.46 9.34
N TRP A 75 7.32 -17.87 9.01
CA TRP A 75 7.26 -16.66 8.24
C TRP A 75 7.49 -15.45 9.13
N GLN A 76 8.29 -14.49 8.66
CA GLN A 76 8.50 -13.21 9.32
C GLN A 76 8.42 -12.09 8.29
N GLN A 77 7.86 -10.95 8.69
CA GLN A 77 7.93 -9.76 7.84
C GLN A 77 9.38 -9.31 7.70
N GLN A 78 9.75 -8.89 6.50
CA GLN A 78 11.12 -8.49 6.18
C GLN A 78 11.35 -6.98 6.31
N HIS A 79 10.27 -6.17 6.19
CA HIS A 79 10.33 -4.71 6.23
C HIS A 79 9.41 -4.20 7.34
N SER A 80 9.86 -3.21 8.10
CA SER A 80 8.97 -2.43 8.97
C SER A 80 8.00 -1.62 8.11
N PHE A 81 6.92 -1.11 8.73
CA PHE A 81 5.99 -0.22 8.05
C PHE A 81 6.70 1.01 7.48
N GLU A 82 7.58 1.61 8.26
CA GLU A 82 8.32 2.83 7.89
C GLU A 82 9.26 2.58 6.70
N GLN A 83 9.97 1.45 6.72
CA GLN A 83 10.84 1.07 5.59
C GLN A 83 10.04 0.80 4.32
N GLY A 84 9.02 -0.04 4.41
CA GLY A 84 8.19 -0.39 3.24
C GLY A 84 7.43 0.81 2.68
N LEU A 85 6.97 1.74 3.54
CA LEU A 85 6.33 2.97 3.08
C LEU A 85 7.31 3.87 2.33
N ARG A 86 8.55 4.03 2.87
CA ARG A 86 9.59 4.82 2.21
C ARG A 86 9.96 4.25 0.85
N GLU A 87 10.24 2.95 0.77
CA GLU A 87 10.54 2.26 -0.49
C GLU A 87 9.39 2.39 -1.50
N THR A 88 8.14 2.37 -1.02
CA THR A 88 6.97 2.59 -1.87
C THR A 88 6.93 4.01 -2.42
N VAL A 89 7.17 5.03 -1.59
CA VAL A 89 7.20 6.44 -2.06
C VAL A 89 8.33 6.64 -3.05
N GLU A 90 9.54 6.15 -2.76
CA GLU A 90 10.69 6.20 -3.67
C GLU A 90 10.34 5.55 -5.02
N TRP A 91 9.73 4.36 -5.00
CA TRP A 91 9.31 3.69 -6.21
C TRP A 91 8.35 4.54 -7.06
N TYR A 92 7.35 5.17 -6.42
CA TYR A 92 6.42 6.06 -7.14
C TYR A 92 7.13 7.28 -7.73
N LEU A 93 8.11 7.84 -7.04
CA LEU A 93 8.90 8.97 -7.54
C LEU A 93 9.76 8.58 -8.75
N ASP A 94 10.32 7.38 -8.73
CA ASP A 94 11.19 6.85 -9.79
C ASP A 94 10.43 6.30 -11.00
N ASN A 95 9.12 6.03 -10.88
CA ASN A 95 8.31 5.41 -11.93
C ASN A 95 7.16 6.32 -12.41
N GLN A 96 7.47 7.59 -12.70
CA GLN A 96 6.46 8.58 -13.10
C GLN A 96 5.74 8.21 -14.40
N ASP A 97 6.42 7.61 -15.38
CA ASP A 97 5.83 7.14 -16.62
C ASP A 97 4.71 6.11 -16.37
N TRP A 98 4.92 5.22 -15.41
CA TRP A 98 3.90 4.26 -15.00
C TRP A 98 2.70 4.97 -14.34
N VAL A 99 2.96 5.93 -13.45
CA VAL A 99 1.94 6.73 -12.77
C VAL A 99 1.08 7.47 -13.80
N GLU A 100 1.71 8.16 -14.75
CA GLU A 100 1.03 8.89 -15.82
C GLU A 100 0.18 7.94 -16.68
N HIS A 101 0.72 6.80 -17.08
CA HIS A 101 0.00 5.79 -17.85
C HIS A 101 -1.28 5.30 -17.16
N VAL A 102 -1.23 5.07 -15.84
CA VAL A 102 -2.39 4.67 -15.04
C VAL A 102 -3.40 5.82 -14.90
N GLN A 103 -2.94 7.04 -14.68
CA GLN A 103 -3.81 8.22 -14.49
C GLN A 103 -4.52 8.67 -15.76
N THR A 104 -3.87 8.58 -16.92
CA THR A 104 -4.46 8.99 -18.22
C THR A 104 -5.57 8.06 -18.71
N GLY A 105 -5.80 6.96 -18.04
CA GLY A 105 -6.84 6.00 -18.41
C GLY A 105 -6.47 5.10 -19.61
N ALA A 106 -5.27 5.18 -20.15
CA ALA A 106 -4.78 4.29 -21.21
C ALA A 106 -4.89 2.80 -20.81
N TYR A 107 -4.80 2.50 -19.52
CA TYR A 107 -5.07 1.16 -19.00
C TYR A 107 -6.54 0.74 -19.17
N ARG A 108 -7.50 1.65 -19.05
CA ARG A 108 -8.94 1.37 -19.28
C ARG A 108 -9.21 1.06 -20.74
N GLU A 109 -8.64 1.85 -21.65
CA GLU A 109 -8.74 1.59 -23.10
C GLU A 109 -8.12 0.24 -23.47
N TRP A 110 -6.99 -0.10 -22.84
CA TRP A 110 -6.36 -1.41 -23.00
C TRP A 110 -7.25 -2.55 -22.50
N LEU A 111 -7.91 -2.39 -21.33
CA LEU A 111 -8.86 -3.38 -20.80
C LEU A 111 -10.07 -3.53 -21.71
N GLU A 112 -10.69 -2.44 -22.15
CA GLU A 112 -11.83 -2.47 -23.08
C GLU A 112 -11.47 -3.19 -24.38
N LYS A 113 -10.31 -2.87 -24.94
CA LYS A 113 -9.83 -3.47 -26.20
C LYS A 113 -9.52 -4.95 -26.08
N ASN A 114 -9.10 -5.43 -24.92
CA ASN A 114 -8.61 -6.80 -24.76
C ASN A 114 -9.57 -7.73 -24.00
N TYR A 115 -10.58 -7.20 -23.27
CA TYR A 115 -11.44 -8.00 -22.39
C TYR A 115 -12.95 -7.83 -22.65
N VAL A 116 -13.40 -6.75 -23.30
CA VAL A 116 -14.84 -6.51 -23.54
C VAL A 116 -15.39 -7.33 -24.72
N ASN A 117 -14.54 -7.91 -25.55
CA ASN A 117 -14.92 -8.72 -26.72
C ASN A 117 -14.58 -10.22 -26.57
N ARG A 118 -14.69 -10.75 -25.37
CA ARG A 118 -14.58 -12.20 -25.14
C ARG A 118 -15.86 -12.80 -24.60
#